data_3e1cf8bf14f1bd8becc7f7c18a0fab4b
#
_entry.id   3e1cf8bf14f1bd8becc7f7c18a0fab4b
#
_cell.length_a   1.000
_cell.length_b   1.000
_cell.length_c   1.000
_cell.angle_alpha   90.00
_cell.angle_beta   90.00
_cell.angle_gamma   90.00
#
_symmetry.space_group_name_H-M   'P 1'
#
loop_
_entity.id
_entity.type
_entity.pdbx_description
1 polymer ?
#
loop_
_entity_poly.entity_id
_entity_poly.type
_entity_poly.pdbx_seq_one_letter_code
_entity_poly.pdbx_strand_id
1 'polypeptide(L)'
;MVVEALLLLFVFRYRKRDDEPAPQRTGSTRTLAIFFLIPTVIVSVLYGFGESTLSAVQKEDPHPQVVIRVEGFQWEWTFYYLNEGFFSTGKTLVKPAVMEVPVDTPVHIELESRDVIHSFFVPAFLFKKDVVPGRHNEFTFTATQLGTYQGQCAEFCGLHHAQMTFTLSVVPYADYLTWVKQQREANLNVSCPVNGNAITVTAQNISWNTNCLAVNAKAPIALTVVNNDAGIDHNFAIYDGPDRKTELFQGGKFAGVATQSSQIDPLPPGTYYFQCDVHGPAMSGTFIVAKPSGA
;
A
#
# COMPACT_ATOMS: atom_id res chain seq x y z
N MET A 1 7.84 23.07 -35.48
CA MET A 1 8.55 23.94 -36.46
C MET A 1 9.26 23.16 -37.54
N VAL A 2 10.28 22.27 -37.28
CA VAL A 2 10.98 21.51 -38.36
C VAL A 2 10.01 20.57 -39.12
N VAL A 3 9.19 19.84 -38.40
CA VAL A 3 8.21 18.90 -38.99
C VAL A 3 7.16 19.64 -39.84
N GLU A 4 6.68 20.74 -39.32
CA GLU A 4 5.69 21.59 -40.04
C GLU A 4 6.30 22.18 -41.33
N ALA A 5 7.54 22.66 -41.25
CA ALA A 5 8.25 23.17 -42.42
C ALA A 5 8.45 22.07 -43.50
N LEU A 6 8.80 20.86 -43.08
CA LEU A 6 8.93 19.70 -43.98
C LEU A 6 7.57 19.31 -44.59
N LEU A 7 6.50 19.30 -43.80
CA LEU A 7 5.17 19.01 -44.29
C LEU A 7 4.72 20.05 -45.36
N LEU A 8 4.91 21.33 -45.09
CA LEU A 8 4.63 22.39 -46.04
C LEU A 8 5.48 22.23 -47.29
N LEU A 9 6.79 21.98 -47.16
CA LEU A 9 7.67 21.69 -48.28
C LEU A 9 7.15 20.54 -49.14
N PHE A 10 6.75 19.42 -48.56
CA PHE A 10 6.24 18.28 -49.29
C PHE A 10 4.90 18.56 -49.95
N VAL A 11 3.97 19.28 -49.30
CA VAL A 11 2.70 19.71 -49.89
C VAL A 11 2.94 20.57 -51.13
N PHE A 12 3.86 21.55 -51.03
CA PHE A 12 4.17 22.38 -52.20
C PHE A 12 4.96 21.65 -53.27
N ARG A 13 5.89 20.79 -52.92
CA ARG A 13 6.78 20.06 -53.83
C ARG A 13 6.04 18.99 -54.64
N TYR A 14 5.15 18.27 -53.97
CA TYR A 14 4.46 17.08 -54.53
C TYR A 14 2.97 17.28 -54.77
N ARG A 15 2.47 18.52 -54.73
CA ARG A 15 1.09 18.81 -55.11
C ARG A 15 0.85 18.41 -56.57
N LYS A 16 -0.31 17.80 -56.84
CA LYS A 16 -0.73 17.48 -58.20
C LYS A 16 -0.82 18.77 -59.07
N ARG A 17 -0.11 18.83 -60.16
CA ARG A 17 -0.08 19.97 -61.07
C ARG A 17 -0.81 19.71 -62.36
N ASP A 18 -0.88 18.47 -62.79
CA ASP A 18 -1.47 18.04 -64.07
C ASP A 18 -2.36 16.81 -63.83
N ASP A 19 -3.22 16.48 -64.79
CA ASP A 19 -4.12 15.32 -64.68
C ASP A 19 -3.45 13.99 -65.03
N GLU A 20 -2.13 13.97 -65.14
CA GLU A 20 -1.40 12.72 -65.34
C GLU A 20 -1.49 11.81 -64.09
N PRO A 21 -1.69 10.49 -64.28
CA PRO A 21 -1.69 9.53 -63.18
C PRO A 21 -0.34 9.51 -62.49
N ALA A 22 -0.34 9.47 -61.15
CA ALA A 22 0.91 9.38 -60.39
C ALA A 22 1.72 8.15 -60.81
N PRO A 23 3.05 8.30 -61.00
CA PRO A 23 3.89 7.19 -61.42
C PRO A 23 3.86 6.05 -60.36
N GLN A 24 3.51 4.87 -60.82
CA GLN A 24 3.48 3.66 -59.98
C GLN A 24 4.92 3.19 -59.73
N ARG A 25 5.54 3.80 -58.71
CA ARG A 25 6.91 3.40 -58.27
C ARG A 25 6.79 2.43 -57.12
N THR A 26 7.16 1.19 -57.34
CA THR A 26 7.45 0.23 -56.28
C THR A 26 8.87 0.50 -55.76
N GLY A 27 9.03 0.60 -54.42
CA GLY A 27 10.37 0.81 -53.83
C GLY A 27 11.36 -0.29 -54.22
N SER A 28 12.65 0.03 -54.22
CA SER A 28 13.67 -1.00 -54.46
C SER A 28 13.72 -1.99 -53.29
N THR A 29 13.99 -3.26 -53.57
CA THR A 29 14.17 -4.32 -52.59
C THR A 29 15.24 -3.94 -51.51
N ARG A 30 16.30 -3.24 -51.95
CA ARG A 30 17.33 -2.74 -51.03
C ARG A 30 16.76 -1.71 -50.03
N THR A 31 15.99 -0.78 -50.49
CA THR A 31 15.33 0.23 -49.62
C THR A 31 14.39 -0.45 -48.64
N LEU A 32 13.56 -1.38 -49.09
CA LEU A 32 12.70 -2.17 -48.20
C LEU A 32 13.51 -2.95 -47.18
N ALA A 33 14.57 -3.64 -47.60
CA ALA A 33 15.44 -4.38 -46.67
C ALA A 33 16.05 -3.46 -45.59
N ILE A 34 16.52 -2.27 -45.95
CA ILE A 34 17.05 -1.30 -45.01
C ILE A 34 15.97 -0.83 -44.01
N PHE A 35 14.77 -0.52 -44.51
CA PHE A 35 13.65 -0.09 -43.66
C PHE A 35 13.18 -1.18 -42.68
N PHE A 36 13.32 -2.45 -43.00
CA PHE A 36 13.04 -3.54 -42.09
C PHE A 36 14.21 -3.88 -41.18
N LEU A 37 15.43 -3.94 -41.71
CA LEU A 37 16.62 -4.38 -40.97
C LEU A 37 16.98 -3.40 -39.84
N ILE A 38 17.02 -2.09 -40.14
CA ILE A 38 17.42 -1.09 -39.13
C ILE A 38 16.50 -1.08 -37.93
N PRO A 39 15.16 -0.93 -38.06
CA PRO A 39 14.26 -1.00 -36.91
C PRO A 39 14.33 -2.35 -36.17
N THR A 40 14.43 -3.45 -36.89
CA THR A 40 14.54 -4.79 -36.29
C THR A 40 15.78 -4.91 -35.41
N VAL A 41 16.94 -4.46 -35.89
CA VAL A 41 18.19 -4.46 -35.10
C VAL A 41 18.03 -3.56 -33.86
N ILE A 42 17.50 -2.35 -34.02
CA ILE A 42 17.28 -1.43 -32.91
C ILE A 42 16.38 -2.07 -31.85
N VAL A 43 15.21 -2.60 -32.28
CA VAL A 43 14.26 -3.25 -31.36
C VAL A 43 14.88 -4.47 -30.68
N SER A 44 15.64 -5.30 -31.42
CA SER A 44 16.31 -6.47 -30.83
C SER A 44 17.35 -6.09 -29.79
N VAL A 45 18.13 -5.03 -30.03
CA VAL A 45 19.11 -4.51 -29.07
C VAL A 45 18.40 -3.95 -27.83
N LEU A 46 17.36 -3.12 -28.00
CA LEU A 46 16.57 -2.57 -26.90
C LEU A 46 15.87 -3.66 -26.10
N TYR A 47 15.35 -4.70 -26.77
CA TYR A 47 14.76 -5.86 -26.11
C TYR A 47 15.78 -6.60 -25.23
N GLY A 48 16.98 -6.88 -25.76
CA GLY A 48 18.04 -7.54 -25.00
C GLY A 48 18.47 -6.75 -23.75
N PHE A 49 18.63 -5.42 -23.88
CA PHE A 49 18.90 -4.56 -22.72
C PHE A 49 17.72 -4.53 -21.75
N GLY A 50 16.48 -4.42 -22.25
CA GLY A 50 15.27 -4.40 -21.45
C GLY A 50 15.12 -5.68 -20.63
N GLU A 51 15.32 -6.84 -21.23
CA GLU A 51 15.23 -8.14 -20.57
C GLU A 51 16.27 -8.30 -19.46
N SER A 52 17.53 -7.90 -19.74
CA SER A 52 18.59 -7.95 -18.74
C SER A 52 18.30 -7.04 -17.53
N THR A 53 17.77 -5.85 -17.77
CA THR A 53 17.39 -4.89 -16.70
C THR A 53 16.19 -5.41 -15.92
N LEU A 54 15.16 -5.91 -16.60
CA LEU A 54 13.98 -6.48 -15.97
C LEU A 54 14.33 -7.64 -15.06
N SER A 55 15.16 -8.57 -15.54
CA SER A 55 15.66 -9.70 -14.77
C SER A 55 16.44 -9.28 -13.52
N ALA A 56 17.21 -8.18 -13.61
CA ALA A 56 17.95 -7.64 -12.47
C ALA A 56 17.02 -6.97 -11.42
N VAL A 57 16.00 -6.25 -11.89
CA VAL A 57 15.03 -5.56 -11.01
C VAL A 57 14.05 -6.53 -10.35
N GLN A 58 13.69 -7.62 -11.03
CA GLN A 58 12.78 -8.65 -10.50
C GLN A 58 13.47 -9.70 -9.64
N LYS A 59 14.79 -9.59 -9.45
CA LYS A 59 15.51 -10.54 -8.62
C LYS A 59 15.11 -10.38 -7.15
N GLU A 60 14.44 -11.37 -6.60
CA GLU A 60 14.08 -11.44 -5.20
C GLU A 60 15.26 -11.96 -4.36
N ASP A 61 15.37 -11.45 -3.13
CA ASP A 61 16.25 -12.05 -2.14
C ASP A 61 15.50 -13.20 -1.45
N PRO A 62 16.01 -14.43 -1.49
CA PRO A 62 15.33 -15.58 -0.87
C PRO A 62 15.29 -15.50 0.67
N HIS A 63 16.07 -14.59 1.29
CA HIS A 63 16.15 -14.42 2.73
C HIS A 63 16.12 -12.94 3.14
N PRO A 64 15.05 -12.20 2.86
CA PRO A 64 14.96 -10.79 3.19
C PRO A 64 15.01 -10.60 4.71
N GLN A 65 15.84 -9.67 5.17
CA GLN A 65 15.95 -9.36 6.60
C GLN A 65 14.76 -8.53 7.11
N VAL A 66 14.17 -7.74 6.24
CA VAL A 66 13.00 -6.90 6.54
C VAL A 66 11.90 -7.24 5.55
N VAL A 67 10.72 -7.56 6.06
CA VAL A 67 9.53 -7.83 5.25
C VAL A 67 8.44 -6.85 5.65
N ILE A 68 7.99 -6.05 4.68
CA ILE A 68 6.96 -5.03 4.92
C ILE A 68 5.79 -5.27 3.97
N ARG A 69 4.61 -5.52 4.51
CA ARG A 69 3.38 -5.44 3.73
C ARG A 69 2.93 -4.00 3.68
N VAL A 70 2.78 -3.50 2.47
CA VAL A 70 2.28 -2.16 2.17
C VAL A 70 0.83 -2.28 1.76
N GLU A 71 -0.06 -1.71 2.54
CA GLU A 71 -1.48 -1.67 2.24
C GLU A 71 -1.86 -0.26 1.81
N GLY A 72 -2.43 -0.15 0.59
CA GLY A 72 -3.02 1.07 0.06
C GLY A 72 -4.54 1.04 0.19
N PHE A 73 -5.13 2.15 0.63
CA PHE A 73 -6.58 2.37 0.67
C PHE A 73 -6.87 3.87 0.58
N GLN A 74 -8.10 4.24 0.27
CA GLN A 74 -8.50 5.65 0.05
C GLN A 74 -8.52 6.45 1.36
N TRP A 75 -7.58 7.35 1.65
CA TRP A 75 -6.42 7.78 0.83
C TRP A 75 -5.18 7.81 1.71
N GLU A 76 -4.79 6.67 2.21
CA GLU A 76 -3.69 6.48 3.17
C GLU A 76 -2.88 5.23 2.85
N TRP A 77 -1.72 5.14 3.49
CA TRP A 77 -0.82 3.99 3.45
C TRP A 77 -0.63 3.41 4.84
N THR A 78 -0.52 2.08 4.90
CA THR A 78 -0.08 1.36 6.11
C THR A 78 1.06 0.42 5.77
N PHE A 79 2.06 0.40 6.63
CA PHE A 79 3.24 -0.41 6.53
C PHE A 79 3.26 -1.41 7.68
N TYR A 80 3.03 -2.69 7.39
CA TYR A 80 3.08 -3.77 8.36
C TYR A 80 4.46 -4.41 8.33
N TYR A 81 5.21 -4.32 9.41
CA TYR A 81 6.52 -4.93 9.60
C TYR A 81 6.31 -6.36 10.10
N LEU A 82 6.31 -7.32 9.18
CA LEU A 82 5.82 -8.67 9.47
C LEU A 82 6.74 -9.42 10.43
N ASN A 83 8.06 -9.25 10.31
CA ASN A 83 9.02 -9.89 11.19
C ASN A 83 9.04 -9.26 12.59
N GLU A 84 8.77 -7.98 12.68
CA GLU A 84 8.83 -7.19 13.91
C GLU A 84 7.49 -7.12 14.66
N GLY A 85 6.37 -7.44 14.00
CA GLY A 85 5.04 -7.55 14.59
C GLY A 85 4.40 -6.23 14.99
N PHE A 86 4.62 -5.15 14.21
CA PHE A 86 3.96 -3.86 14.39
C PHE A 86 3.62 -3.23 13.03
N PHE A 87 2.90 -2.12 13.05
CA PHE A 87 2.60 -1.34 11.85
C PHE A 87 2.79 0.16 12.06
N SER A 88 3.04 0.86 10.95
CA SER A 88 3.06 2.32 10.86
C SER A 88 1.99 2.77 9.89
N THR A 89 1.12 3.67 10.31
CA THR A 89 0.04 4.22 9.49
C THR A 89 -0.01 5.75 9.60
N GLY A 90 -0.51 6.40 8.57
CA GLY A 90 -0.82 7.82 8.61
C GLY A 90 -1.96 8.09 9.61
N LYS A 91 -1.90 9.25 10.24
CA LYS A 91 -2.97 9.69 11.15
C LYS A 91 -4.00 10.57 10.46
N THR A 92 -3.59 11.24 9.42
CA THR A 92 -4.41 12.12 8.57
C THR A 92 -3.66 12.39 7.27
N LEU A 93 -4.36 12.89 6.24
CA LEU A 93 -3.72 13.33 4.98
C LEU A 93 -2.58 14.36 5.15
N VAL A 94 -2.50 15.03 6.31
CA VAL A 94 -1.41 15.98 6.64
C VAL A 94 -0.33 15.39 7.54
N LYS A 95 -0.54 14.17 8.04
CA LYS A 95 0.45 13.38 8.80
C LYS A 95 0.57 12.00 8.16
N PRO A 96 1.25 11.92 7.01
CA PRO A 96 1.37 10.68 6.26
C PRO A 96 2.12 9.60 7.05
N ALA A 97 1.89 8.35 6.69
CA ALA A 97 2.60 7.21 7.25
C ALA A 97 4.12 7.32 7.00
N VAL A 98 4.89 6.80 7.92
CA VAL A 98 6.36 6.70 7.80
C VAL A 98 6.75 5.24 7.63
N MET A 99 7.48 4.95 6.56
CA MET A 99 8.15 3.68 6.34
C MET A 99 9.65 3.88 6.62
N GLU A 100 10.17 3.25 7.67
CA GLU A 100 11.60 3.30 8.00
C GLU A 100 12.27 2.01 7.59
N VAL A 101 13.42 2.09 6.90
CA VAL A 101 14.17 0.93 6.43
C VAL A 101 15.66 1.13 6.67
N PRO A 102 16.42 0.05 6.91
CA PRO A 102 17.86 0.15 7.08
C PRO A 102 18.57 0.30 5.73
N VAL A 103 19.63 1.08 5.70
CA VAL A 103 20.52 1.23 4.53
C VAL A 103 21.26 -0.09 4.25
N ASP A 104 21.58 -0.33 2.98
CA ASP A 104 22.35 -1.49 2.48
C ASP A 104 21.77 -2.86 2.89
N THR A 105 20.48 -2.89 3.18
CA THR A 105 19.79 -4.11 3.63
C THR A 105 18.64 -4.42 2.66
N PRO A 106 18.52 -5.67 2.17
CA PRO A 106 17.39 -6.08 1.35
C PRO A 106 16.07 -5.99 2.11
N VAL A 107 15.11 -5.26 1.55
CA VAL A 107 13.76 -5.09 2.07
C VAL A 107 12.79 -5.70 1.08
N HIS A 108 12.04 -6.69 1.49
CA HIS A 108 10.97 -7.28 0.70
C HIS A 108 9.66 -6.56 0.97
N ILE A 109 8.98 -6.18 -0.09
CA ILE A 109 7.70 -5.46 -0.06
C ILE A 109 6.61 -6.35 -0.65
N GLU A 110 5.58 -6.61 0.12
CA GLU A 110 4.31 -7.17 -0.34
C GLU A 110 3.30 -6.04 -0.51
N LEU A 111 2.60 -5.97 -1.65
CA LEU A 111 1.64 -4.91 -1.95
C LEU A 111 0.21 -5.44 -1.94
N GLU A 112 -0.64 -4.83 -1.15
CA GLU A 112 -2.05 -5.18 -1.03
C GLU A 112 -2.93 -3.93 -1.11
N SER A 113 -4.00 -3.99 -1.90
CA SER A 113 -5.03 -2.95 -1.91
C SER A 113 -6.32 -3.48 -1.34
N ARG A 114 -6.99 -2.64 -0.59
CA ARG A 114 -8.24 -2.94 0.10
C ARG A 114 -9.49 -2.53 -0.69
N ASP A 115 -9.35 -1.55 -1.57
CA ASP A 115 -10.47 -0.90 -2.23
C ASP A 115 -10.28 -0.74 -3.75
N VAL A 116 -9.52 0.24 -4.19
CA VAL A 116 -9.25 0.54 -5.61
C VAL A 116 -7.79 0.30 -5.97
N ILE A 117 -7.44 0.47 -7.22
CA ILE A 117 -6.03 0.39 -7.64
C ILE A 117 -5.30 1.65 -7.13
N HIS A 118 -4.15 1.42 -6.49
CA HIS A 118 -3.16 2.42 -6.13
C HIS A 118 -1.82 2.08 -6.79
N SER A 119 -0.81 2.91 -6.63
CA SER A 119 0.55 2.57 -7.05
C SER A 119 1.56 3.12 -6.05
N PHE A 120 2.36 2.23 -5.48
CA PHE A 120 3.46 2.58 -4.59
C PHE A 120 4.59 3.17 -5.41
N PHE A 121 4.94 4.42 -5.16
CA PHE A 121 5.97 5.13 -5.91
C PHE A 121 6.85 6.00 -5.01
N VAL A 122 8.13 5.77 -5.07
CA VAL A 122 9.15 6.64 -4.50
C VAL A 122 9.93 7.28 -5.66
N PRO A 123 9.64 8.54 -6.03
CA PRO A 123 10.24 9.18 -7.20
C PRO A 123 11.77 9.15 -7.23
N ALA A 124 12.40 9.31 -6.06
CA ALA A 124 13.86 9.27 -5.93
C ALA A 124 14.47 7.91 -6.31
N PHE A 125 13.70 6.82 -6.23
CA PHE A 125 14.15 5.47 -6.59
C PHE A 125 13.85 5.11 -8.05
N LEU A 126 13.14 5.99 -8.78
CA LEU A 126 12.71 5.79 -10.18
C LEU A 126 11.94 4.47 -10.38
N PHE A 127 11.26 4.01 -9.36
CA PHE A 127 10.54 2.74 -9.35
C PHE A 127 9.13 2.90 -8.80
N LYS A 128 8.15 2.35 -9.50
CA LYS A 128 6.77 2.23 -9.03
C LYS A 128 6.23 0.82 -9.27
N LYS A 129 5.33 0.39 -8.43
CA LYS A 129 4.62 -0.88 -8.56
C LYS A 129 3.16 -0.68 -8.16
N ASP A 130 2.25 -1.20 -8.99
CA ASP A 130 0.82 -1.08 -8.75
C ASP A 130 0.36 -1.96 -7.58
N VAL A 131 -0.58 -1.43 -6.83
CA VAL A 131 -1.23 -2.06 -5.67
C VAL A 131 -2.66 -2.33 -6.06
N VAL A 132 -2.95 -3.60 -6.45
CA VAL A 132 -4.18 -3.98 -7.14
C VAL A 132 -5.05 -4.84 -6.21
N PRO A 133 -6.35 -4.52 -6.02
CA PRO A 133 -7.24 -5.33 -5.21
C PRO A 133 -7.28 -6.79 -5.69
N GLY A 134 -7.14 -7.73 -4.75
CA GLY A 134 -7.18 -9.16 -5.02
C GLY A 134 -5.97 -9.72 -5.78
N ARG A 135 -4.89 -8.93 -5.95
CA ARG A 135 -3.61 -9.39 -6.50
C ARG A 135 -2.49 -9.08 -5.53
N HIS A 136 -1.62 -10.06 -5.32
CA HIS A 136 -0.37 -9.86 -4.59
C HIS A 136 0.72 -9.47 -5.58
N ASN A 137 1.19 -8.24 -5.48
CA ASN A 137 2.40 -7.76 -6.15
C ASN A 137 3.50 -7.65 -5.10
N GLU A 138 4.72 -8.00 -5.47
CA GLU A 138 5.85 -7.98 -4.57
C GLU A 138 7.11 -7.52 -5.28
N PHE A 139 8.08 -7.03 -4.53
CA PHE A 139 9.41 -6.70 -5.03
C PHE A 139 10.39 -6.58 -3.86
N THR A 140 11.68 -6.71 -4.16
CA THR A 140 12.75 -6.47 -3.20
C THR A 140 13.58 -5.28 -3.65
N PHE A 141 13.94 -4.42 -2.72
CA PHE A 141 14.88 -3.32 -2.99
C PHE A 141 15.91 -3.19 -1.87
N THR A 142 17.04 -2.57 -2.19
CA THR A 142 18.07 -2.21 -1.23
C THR A 142 18.37 -0.72 -1.37
N ALA A 143 18.06 0.05 -0.33
CA ALA A 143 18.38 1.47 -0.31
C ALA A 143 19.86 1.67 0.04
N THR A 144 20.60 2.37 -0.84
CA THR A 144 22.07 2.54 -0.70
C THR A 144 22.47 3.91 -0.15
N GLN A 145 21.51 4.83 0.04
CA GLN A 145 21.77 6.18 0.52
C GLN A 145 20.85 6.52 1.69
N LEU A 146 21.45 6.98 2.77
CA LEU A 146 20.72 7.53 3.93
C LEU A 146 19.91 8.75 3.51
N GLY A 147 18.74 8.94 4.10
CA GLY A 147 17.92 10.11 3.87
C GLY A 147 16.44 9.90 4.05
N THR A 148 15.70 10.97 3.86
CA THR A 148 14.24 10.97 3.90
C THR A 148 13.71 11.26 2.51
N TYR A 149 12.87 10.38 1.99
CA TYR A 149 12.34 10.42 0.66
C TYR A 149 10.82 10.50 0.72
N GLN A 150 10.24 11.31 -0.15
CA GLN A 150 8.80 11.35 -0.28
C GLN A 150 8.32 10.21 -1.19
N GLY A 151 7.34 9.46 -0.72
CA GLY A 151 6.56 8.53 -1.51
C GLY A 151 5.16 9.07 -1.78
N GLN A 152 4.52 8.56 -2.83
CA GLN A 152 3.20 9.00 -3.26
C GLN A 152 2.45 7.90 -3.99
N CYS A 153 1.13 8.02 -4.05
CA CYS A 153 0.30 7.22 -4.95
C CYS A 153 0.52 7.69 -6.39
N ALA A 154 0.74 6.75 -7.31
CA ALA A 154 0.99 7.03 -8.73
C ALA A 154 -0.02 6.35 -9.67
N GLU A 155 -1.21 5.95 -9.15
CA GLU A 155 -2.37 5.52 -9.92
C GLU A 155 -3.61 6.23 -9.39
N PHE A 156 -4.42 6.80 -10.29
CA PHE A 156 -5.57 7.63 -9.88
C PHE A 156 -6.56 6.80 -9.04
N CYS A 157 -6.71 7.16 -7.77
CA CYS A 157 -7.49 6.45 -6.77
C CYS A 157 -8.66 7.27 -6.17
N GLY A 158 -9.01 8.40 -6.76
CA GLY A 158 -10.16 9.22 -6.33
C GLY A 158 -9.80 10.60 -5.82
N LEU A 159 -10.69 11.18 -4.99
CA LEU A 159 -10.71 12.61 -4.65
C LEU A 159 -9.39 13.15 -4.03
N HIS A 160 -8.79 12.41 -3.11
CA HIS A 160 -7.56 12.82 -2.43
C HIS A 160 -6.31 12.12 -2.96
N HIS A 161 -6.36 11.64 -4.21
CA HIS A 161 -5.22 10.99 -4.85
C HIS A 161 -3.90 11.77 -4.72
N ALA A 162 -3.93 13.08 -4.94
CA ALA A 162 -2.74 13.93 -4.87
C ALA A 162 -2.17 14.12 -3.45
N GLN A 163 -3.00 13.89 -2.42
CA GLN A 163 -2.60 13.97 -1.01
C GLN A 163 -2.19 12.62 -0.41
N MET A 164 -2.40 11.51 -1.12
CA MET A 164 -2.06 10.17 -0.68
C MET A 164 -0.54 9.95 -0.77
N THR A 165 0.17 10.47 0.21
CA THR A 165 1.63 10.46 0.30
C THR A 165 2.11 9.65 1.50
N PHE A 166 3.40 9.32 1.52
CA PHE A 166 4.09 8.72 2.66
C PHE A 166 5.55 9.19 2.72
N THR A 167 6.20 8.93 3.83
CA THR A 167 7.63 9.21 4.01
C THR A 167 8.40 7.90 4.08
N LEU A 168 9.43 7.74 3.25
CA LEU A 168 10.42 6.67 3.36
C LEU A 168 11.67 7.23 4.02
N SER A 169 12.01 6.71 5.19
CA SER A 169 13.21 7.06 5.96
C SER A 169 14.24 5.94 5.85
N VAL A 170 15.38 6.22 5.25
CA VAL A 170 16.51 5.28 5.15
C VAL A 170 17.53 5.65 6.21
N VAL A 171 17.74 4.75 7.18
CA VAL A 171 18.56 5.01 8.38
C VAL A 171 19.67 3.96 8.52
N PRO A 172 20.71 4.22 9.35
CA PRO A 172 21.65 3.19 9.77
C PRO A 172 20.92 2.00 10.43
N TYR A 173 21.42 0.79 10.25
CA TYR A 173 20.79 -0.44 10.78
C TYR A 173 20.57 -0.39 12.32
N ALA A 174 21.50 0.20 13.06
CA ALA A 174 21.36 0.35 14.51
C ALA A 174 20.21 1.30 14.92
N ASP A 175 20.00 2.36 14.14
CA ASP A 175 18.90 3.32 14.35
C ASP A 175 17.55 2.68 13.99
N TYR A 176 17.50 1.90 12.91
CA TYR A 176 16.35 1.08 12.55
C TYR A 176 15.95 0.13 13.69
N LEU A 177 16.89 -0.62 14.29
CA LEU A 177 16.60 -1.50 15.43
C LEU A 177 16.07 -0.73 16.65
N THR A 178 16.62 0.47 16.88
CA THR A 178 16.17 1.34 17.97
C THR A 178 14.74 1.81 17.72
N TRP A 179 14.44 2.23 16.49
CA TRP A 179 13.09 2.64 16.08
C TRP A 179 12.10 1.47 16.18
N VAL A 180 12.46 0.28 15.70
CA VAL A 180 11.63 -0.95 15.84
C VAL A 180 11.29 -1.21 17.30
N LYS A 181 12.28 -1.13 18.19
CA LYS A 181 12.06 -1.31 19.63
C LYS A 181 11.08 -0.28 20.18
N GLN A 182 11.24 0.99 19.82
CA GLN A 182 10.32 2.07 20.23
C GLN A 182 8.90 1.85 19.72
N GLN A 183 8.74 1.43 18.47
CA GLN A 183 7.41 1.14 17.90
C GLN A 183 6.75 -0.04 18.61
N ARG A 184 7.49 -1.11 18.87
CA ARG A 184 7.00 -2.27 19.64
C ARG A 184 6.60 -1.88 21.06
N GLU A 185 7.44 -1.13 21.75
CA GLU A 185 7.14 -0.65 23.11
C GLU A 185 5.92 0.28 23.13
N ALA A 186 5.78 1.16 22.15
CA ALA A 186 4.61 2.02 22.02
C ALA A 186 3.31 1.20 21.80
N ASN A 187 3.39 0.12 21.04
CA ASN A 187 2.26 -0.79 20.84
C ASN A 187 1.99 -1.71 22.05
N LEU A 188 3.02 -2.06 22.83
CA LEU A 188 2.89 -2.93 24.01
C LEU A 188 2.53 -2.17 25.30
N ASN A 189 2.92 -0.89 25.41
CA ASN A 189 2.68 -0.04 26.59
C ASN A 189 1.33 0.69 26.57
N VAL A 190 0.41 0.28 25.69
CA VAL A 190 -0.97 0.77 25.74
C VAL A 190 -1.64 0.15 26.96
N SER A 191 -1.63 0.86 28.08
CA SER A 191 -2.38 0.47 29.28
C SER A 191 -3.85 0.79 29.06
N CYS A 192 -4.63 -0.24 28.74
CA CYS A 192 -6.08 -0.11 28.66
C CYS A 192 -6.69 -0.43 30.02
N PRO A 193 -7.56 0.42 30.55
CA PRO A 193 -8.33 0.05 31.74
C PRO A 193 -9.29 -1.11 31.39
N VAL A 194 -9.24 -2.16 32.19
CA VAL A 194 -10.22 -3.26 32.09
C VAL A 194 -11.53 -2.80 32.72
N ASN A 195 -12.53 -2.54 31.93
CA ASN A 195 -13.85 -2.07 32.38
C ASN A 195 -14.93 -3.18 32.35
N GLY A 196 -14.51 -4.44 32.53
CA GLY A 196 -15.41 -5.60 32.43
C GLY A 196 -15.46 -6.19 31.03
N ASN A 197 -16.50 -6.96 30.72
CA ASN A 197 -16.67 -7.63 29.43
C ASN A 197 -17.81 -7.05 28.58
N ALA A 198 -18.34 -5.88 28.95
CA ALA A 198 -19.24 -5.09 28.12
C ALA A 198 -18.47 -3.88 27.58
N ILE A 199 -18.25 -3.86 26.26
CA ILE A 199 -17.48 -2.81 25.60
C ILE A 199 -18.36 -2.06 24.60
N THR A 200 -18.19 -0.75 24.54
CA THR A 200 -18.82 0.09 23.53
C THR A 200 -17.76 0.86 22.77
N VAL A 201 -17.81 0.76 21.46
CA VAL A 201 -16.96 1.55 20.55
C VAL A 201 -17.82 2.43 19.67
N THR A 202 -17.36 3.65 19.42
CA THR A 202 -18.07 4.61 18.59
C THR A 202 -17.24 4.98 17.38
N ALA A 203 -17.81 4.83 16.20
CA ALA A 203 -17.28 5.34 14.95
C ALA A 203 -17.77 6.74 14.71
N GLN A 204 -16.86 7.69 14.49
CA GLN A 204 -17.17 9.07 14.14
C GLN A 204 -16.03 9.69 13.33
N ASN A 205 -16.36 10.30 12.19
CA ASN A 205 -15.39 10.88 11.26
C ASN A 205 -14.34 9.87 10.82
N ILE A 206 -14.78 8.65 10.49
CA ILE A 206 -13.92 7.53 10.08
C ILE A 206 -12.81 7.24 11.11
N SER A 207 -13.16 7.28 12.39
CA SER A 207 -12.24 7.02 13.50
C SER A 207 -12.97 6.35 14.66
N TRP A 208 -12.30 5.45 15.37
CA TRP A 208 -12.78 4.94 16.64
C TRP A 208 -12.57 5.96 17.77
N ASN A 209 -13.50 6.03 18.70
CA ASN A 209 -13.36 6.83 19.92
C ASN A 209 -12.25 6.32 20.86
N THR A 210 -11.66 5.16 20.57
CA THR A 210 -10.55 4.56 21.32
C THR A 210 -9.66 3.74 20.42
N ASN A 211 -8.37 3.68 20.74
CA ASN A 211 -7.39 2.80 20.12
C ASN A 211 -6.98 1.64 21.03
N CYS A 212 -7.65 1.48 22.18
CA CYS A 212 -7.31 0.48 23.17
C CYS A 212 -8.54 -0.02 23.91
N LEU A 213 -8.73 -1.34 23.91
CA LEU A 213 -9.81 -2.03 24.61
C LEU A 213 -9.23 -3.15 25.48
N ALA A 214 -9.73 -3.33 26.68
CA ALA A 214 -9.34 -4.43 27.54
C ALA A 214 -10.55 -5.10 28.19
N VAL A 215 -10.54 -6.43 28.21
CA VAL A 215 -11.58 -7.28 28.77
C VAL A 215 -10.97 -8.37 29.65
N ASN A 216 -11.79 -9.04 30.44
CA ASN A 216 -11.36 -10.20 31.25
C ASN A 216 -11.45 -11.48 30.41
N ALA A 217 -10.49 -12.37 30.56
CA ALA A 217 -10.52 -13.70 29.97
C ALA A 217 -11.64 -14.59 30.53
N LYS A 218 -11.96 -15.67 29.81
CA LYS A 218 -12.90 -16.73 30.22
C LYS A 218 -14.37 -16.32 30.32
N ALA A 219 -14.76 -15.13 29.91
CA ALA A 219 -16.15 -14.71 29.87
C ALA A 219 -16.52 -14.19 28.48
N PRO A 220 -17.75 -14.38 28.01
CA PRO A 220 -18.23 -13.77 26.77
C PRO A 220 -18.13 -12.25 26.82
N ILE A 221 -17.86 -11.65 25.65
CA ILE A 221 -17.67 -10.20 25.53
C ILE A 221 -18.91 -9.63 24.82
N ALA A 222 -19.63 -8.74 25.50
CA ALA A 222 -20.73 -8.00 24.90
C ALA A 222 -20.18 -6.77 24.19
N LEU A 223 -20.24 -6.76 22.88
CA LEU A 223 -19.78 -5.65 22.04
C LEU A 223 -20.96 -4.81 21.56
N THR A 224 -20.88 -3.51 21.73
CA THR A 224 -21.78 -2.54 21.10
C THR A 224 -20.98 -1.60 20.21
N VAL A 225 -21.33 -1.53 18.95
CA VAL A 225 -20.73 -0.61 17.95
C VAL A 225 -21.76 0.47 17.63
N VAL A 226 -21.43 1.71 17.93
CA VAL A 226 -22.24 2.89 17.58
C VAL A 226 -21.60 3.54 16.36
N ASN A 227 -22.34 3.59 15.26
CA ASN A 227 -21.88 4.24 14.02
C ASN A 227 -22.59 5.60 13.87
N ASN A 228 -21.85 6.68 14.08
CA ASN A 228 -22.34 8.06 13.94
C ASN A 228 -22.05 8.68 12.56
N ASP A 229 -21.38 7.95 11.67
CA ASP A 229 -21.04 8.44 10.33
C ASP A 229 -22.18 8.16 9.35
N ALA A 230 -23.01 9.15 9.08
CA ALA A 230 -24.21 9.02 8.26
C ALA A 230 -23.90 8.45 6.86
N GLY A 231 -24.51 7.33 6.52
CA GLY A 231 -24.36 6.67 5.22
C GLY A 231 -23.01 6.00 4.98
N ILE A 232 -22.11 5.96 5.97
CA ILE A 232 -20.81 5.29 5.87
C ILE A 232 -20.88 3.94 6.58
N ASP A 233 -20.44 2.89 5.90
CA ASP A 233 -20.40 1.55 6.45
C ASP A 233 -19.21 1.37 7.40
N HIS A 234 -19.46 0.79 8.57
CA HIS A 234 -18.43 0.31 9.48
C HIS A 234 -18.71 -1.13 9.92
N ASN A 235 -17.67 -1.84 10.34
CA ASN A 235 -17.75 -3.07 11.12
C ASN A 235 -16.67 -3.06 12.20
N PHE A 236 -16.73 -4.05 13.09
CA PHE A 236 -15.68 -4.27 14.09
C PHE A 236 -15.19 -5.71 13.95
N ALA A 237 -13.88 -5.88 13.76
CA ALA A 237 -13.24 -7.18 13.66
C ALA A 237 -12.06 -7.29 14.62
N ILE A 238 -11.78 -8.52 15.09
CA ILE A 238 -10.63 -8.84 15.95
C ILE A 238 -9.77 -9.89 15.25
N TYR A 239 -8.47 -9.65 15.26
CA TYR A 239 -7.45 -10.50 14.66
C TYR A 239 -6.39 -10.89 15.69
N ASP A 240 -5.67 -11.97 15.43
CA ASP A 240 -4.56 -12.45 16.25
C ASP A 240 -3.37 -11.47 16.29
N GLY A 241 -3.28 -10.58 15.31
CA GLY A 241 -2.25 -9.56 15.21
C GLY A 241 -2.53 -8.53 14.11
N PRO A 242 -1.69 -7.51 13.98
CA PRO A 242 -1.85 -6.47 12.97
C PRO A 242 -1.65 -6.99 11.53
N ASP A 243 -0.99 -8.12 11.34
CA ASP A 243 -0.85 -8.80 10.05
C ASP A 243 -2.14 -9.52 9.59
N ARG A 244 -3.15 -9.61 10.49
CA ARG A 244 -4.50 -10.13 10.23
C ARG A 244 -4.54 -11.55 9.64
N LYS A 245 -3.55 -12.38 9.99
CA LYS A 245 -3.46 -13.76 9.50
C LYS A 245 -4.64 -14.61 9.94
N THR A 246 -5.08 -14.41 11.17
CA THR A 246 -6.18 -15.16 11.76
C THR A 246 -7.26 -14.22 12.25
N GLU A 247 -8.45 -14.31 11.64
CA GLU A 247 -9.64 -13.63 12.10
C GLU A 247 -10.25 -14.39 13.29
N LEU A 248 -10.47 -13.69 14.38
CA LEU A 248 -11.04 -14.24 15.61
C LEU A 248 -12.51 -13.84 15.80
N PHE A 249 -12.89 -12.68 15.28
CA PHE A 249 -14.27 -12.20 15.27
C PHE A 249 -14.46 -11.17 14.15
N GLN A 250 -15.58 -11.25 13.45
CA GLN A 250 -16.01 -10.25 12.47
C GLN A 250 -17.48 -9.89 12.66
N GLY A 251 -17.76 -8.66 13.01
CA GLY A 251 -19.12 -8.09 13.03
C GLY A 251 -19.60 -7.75 11.61
N GLY A 252 -20.90 -7.76 11.42
CA GLY A 252 -21.52 -7.35 10.15
C GLY A 252 -21.24 -5.88 9.83
N LYS A 253 -21.09 -5.56 8.54
CA LYS A 253 -21.02 -4.18 8.05
C LYS A 253 -22.40 -3.53 8.14
N PHE A 254 -22.46 -2.28 8.61
CA PHE A 254 -23.71 -1.52 8.67
C PHE A 254 -23.47 -0.02 8.51
N ALA A 255 -24.37 0.64 7.80
CA ALA A 255 -24.32 2.08 7.58
C ALA A 255 -24.77 2.85 8.83
N GLY A 256 -24.17 4.01 9.07
CA GLY A 256 -24.65 4.95 10.13
C GLY A 256 -25.83 5.82 9.65
N VAL A 257 -26.57 6.45 10.54
CA VAL A 257 -26.43 6.50 12.01
C VAL A 257 -27.19 5.31 12.59
N ALA A 258 -26.48 4.38 13.21
CA ALA A 258 -27.07 3.15 13.74
C ALA A 258 -26.18 2.53 14.84
N THR A 259 -26.76 1.59 15.60
CA THR A 259 -26.06 0.83 16.64
C THR A 259 -26.24 -0.65 16.39
N GLN A 260 -25.17 -1.40 16.46
CA GLN A 260 -25.16 -2.86 16.35
C GLN A 260 -24.56 -3.48 17.60
N SER A 261 -25.21 -4.52 18.14
CA SER A 261 -24.69 -5.29 19.27
C SER A 261 -24.36 -6.71 18.81
N SER A 262 -23.27 -7.24 19.32
CA SER A 262 -22.78 -8.59 19.05
C SER A 262 -22.21 -9.23 20.31
N GLN A 263 -22.15 -10.54 20.33
CA GLN A 263 -21.47 -11.29 21.38
C GLN A 263 -20.25 -11.98 20.79
N ILE A 264 -19.11 -11.84 21.46
CA ILE A 264 -17.85 -12.45 21.08
C ILE A 264 -17.57 -13.58 22.08
N ASP A 265 -17.20 -14.73 21.57
CA ASP A 265 -16.81 -15.87 22.40
C ASP A 265 -15.56 -15.54 23.24
N PRO A 266 -15.38 -16.20 24.40
CA PRO A 266 -14.22 -15.94 25.24
C PRO A 266 -12.91 -16.18 24.51
N LEU A 267 -12.04 -15.19 24.49
CA LEU A 267 -10.70 -15.27 23.92
C LEU A 267 -9.68 -15.66 25.01
N PRO A 268 -8.60 -16.37 24.65
CA PRO A 268 -7.46 -16.62 25.54
C PRO A 268 -6.84 -15.32 26.03
N PRO A 269 -6.18 -15.31 27.22
CA PRO A 269 -5.39 -14.15 27.63
C PRO A 269 -4.30 -13.82 26.61
N GLY A 270 -4.24 -12.56 26.18
CA GLY A 270 -3.31 -12.14 25.14
C GLY A 270 -3.55 -10.70 24.68
N THR A 271 -2.71 -10.27 23.76
CA THR A 271 -2.85 -9.00 23.05
C THR A 271 -3.21 -9.28 21.61
N TYR A 272 -4.28 -8.69 21.18
CA TYR A 272 -4.91 -8.85 19.88
C TYR A 272 -5.02 -7.50 19.18
N TYR A 273 -5.43 -7.51 17.93
CA TYR A 273 -5.62 -6.35 17.10
C TYR A 273 -7.08 -6.22 16.71
N PHE A 274 -7.67 -5.02 16.83
CA PHE A 274 -9.01 -4.76 16.30
C PHE A 274 -9.00 -3.66 15.25
N GLN A 275 -9.92 -3.75 14.30
CA GLN A 275 -10.10 -2.73 13.26
C GLN A 275 -11.52 -2.70 12.70
N CYS A 276 -11.79 -1.65 11.90
CA CYS A 276 -12.86 -1.64 10.92
C CYS A 276 -12.31 -2.15 9.58
N ASP A 277 -12.85 -3.22 9.00
CA ASP A 277 -12.35 -3.76 7.73
C ASP A 277 -12.69 -2.89 6.52
N VAL A 278 -13.64 -1.98 6.68
CA VAL A 278 -13.98 -1.00 5.63
C VAL A 278 -12.93 0.10 5.54
N HIS A 279 -12.42 0.59 6.70
CA HIS A 279 -11.51 1.73 6.77
C HIS A 279 -10.10 1.40 7.29
N GLY A 280 -9.88 0.13 7.61
CA GLY A 280 -8.59 -0.40 7.96
C GLY A 280 -7.89 0.24 9.14
N PRO A 281 -6.55 0.36 9.07
CA PRO A 281 -5.74 0.77 10.21
C PRO A 281 -6.01 2.18 10.72
N ALA A 282 -6.59 3.07 9.91
CA ALA A 282 -7.09 4.36 10.39
C ALA A 282 -8.12 4.21 11.51
N MET A 283 -8.88 3.10 11.47
CA MET A 283 -9.86 2.72 12.49
C MET A 283 -9.44 1.43 13.17
N SER A 284 -8.35 1.43 13.92
CA SER A 284 -7.80 0.24 14.55
C SER A 284 -7.25 0.52 15.94
N GLY A 285 -6.90 -0.55 16.64
CA GLY A 285 -6.30 -0.46 17.95
C GLY A 285 -5.89 -1.81 18.54
N THR A 286 -5.44 -1.76 19.79
CA THR A 286 -5.04 -2.92 20.58
C THR A 286 -6.22 -3.44 21.39
N PHE A 287 -6.43 -4.75 21.34
CA PHE A 287 -7.44 -5.45 22.15
C PHE A 287 -6.75 -6.40 23.12
N ILE A 288 -6.88 -6.12 24.41
CA ILE A 288 -6.22 -6.89 25.48
C ILE A 288 -7.25 -7.79 26.18
N VAL A 289 -6.93 -9.05 26.25
CA VAL A 289 -7.63 -10.01 27.11
C VAL A 289 -6.78 -10.26 28.35
N ALA A 290 -7.17 -9.66 29.47
CA ALA A 290 -6.41 -9.72 30.72
C ALA A 290 -6.50 -11.12 31.35
N LYS A 291 -5.41 -11.57 31.98
CA LYS A 291 -5.45 -12.77 32.83
C LYS A 291 -6.43 -12.55 33.97
N PRO A 292 -7.17 -13.56 34.41
CA PRO A 292 -7.98 -13.44 35.60
C PRO A 292 -7.12 -13.02 36.80
N SER A 293 -7.56 -12.01 37.53
CA SER A 293 -6.90 -11.63 38.80
C SER A 293 -7.02 -12.79 39.79
N GLY A 294 -5.91 -13.47 40.08
CA GLY A 294 -5.86 -14.51 41.11
C GLY A 294 -5.62 -15.95 40.60
N ALA A 295 -4.93 -16.13 39.44
CA ALA A 295 -4.40 -17.42 39.02
C ALA A 295 -2.87 -17.44 39.08
#